data_44fddeafefff71a6237098d2c0c779ab
#
_entry.id   44fddeafefff71a6237098d2c0c779ab
#
_cell.length_a   1.000
_cell.length_b   1.000
_cell.length_c   1.000
_cell.angle_alpha   90.00
_cell.angle_beta   90.00
_cell.angle_gamma   90.00
#
_symmetry.space_group_name_H-M   'P 1'
#
loop_
_entity.id
_entity.type
_entity.pdbx_description
1 polymer ?
#
loop_
_entity_poly.entity_id
_entity_poly.type
_entity_poly.pdbx_seq_one_letter_code
_entity_poly.pdbx_strand_id
1 'polypeptide(L)'
;MFANGKEGYTCGTLCGALGGAVAMIGLVCASADSRQLTKDLFAWYCSTNLPIYQPEAAAPVQTVAPSVNCIDSITKFMTAANVERGDIIRKRRCGGLSGDVARRTVELLNAHFGFAELPVASPVAEEETLAPNEYIGEAESFGGTLKVKVTMDGDKIAKIDILSHGDTAGVCNAAYDTVPGKIIEAQSTNVDAATNATISSKAIMAAVEDALSKVGK
;
A
#
# COMPACT_ATOMS: atom_id res chain seq x y z
N MET A 1 16.59 -21.64 7.29
CA MET A 1 15.57 -22.28 8.14
C MET A 1 14.14 -21.98 7.68
N PHE A 2 13.80 -20.81 7.14
CA PHE A 2 12.45 -20.44 6.71
C PHE A 2 12.20 -20.57 5.19
N ALA A 3 13.13 -21.17 4.44
CA ALA A 3 13.04 -21.34 2.98
C ALA A 3 11.90 -22.30 2.52
N ASN A 4 11.35 -23.09 3.42
CA ASN A 4 10.36 -24.11 3.11
C ASN A 4 8.90 -23.63 3.10
N GLY A 5 8.63 -22.35 3.35
CA GLY A 5 7.29 -21.79 3.30
C GLY A 5 6.67 -21.70 1.90
N LYS A 6 7.44 -22.00 0.84
CA LYS A 6 6.97 -21.99 -0.54
C LYS A 6 5.74 -22.90 -0.70
N GLU A 7 4.72 -22.40 -1.38
CA GLU A 7 3.47 -23.11 -1.66
C GLU A 7 2.76 -23.66 -0.41
N GLY A 8 2.82 -22.91 0.70
CA GLY A 8 2.23 -23.37 1.96
C GLY A 8 2.86 -24.67 2.44
N TYR A 9 4.20 -24.64 2.58
CA TYR A 9 5.01 -25.81 2.98
C TYR A 9 4.81 -27.03 2.05
N THR A 10 4.65 -26.76 0.77
CA THR A 10 4.40 -27.73 -0.33
C THR A 10 3.04 -28.43 -0.26
N CYS A 11 2.25 -28.18 0.77
CA CYS A 11 0.96 -28.83 1.02
C CYS A 11 -0.26 -27.88 0.84
N GLY A 12 -0.02 -26.64 0.43
CA GLY A 12 -1.09 -25.64 0.31
C GLY A 12 -1.63 -25.11 1.63
N THR A 13 -1.01 -25.48 2.76
CA THR A 13 -1.39 -25.09 4.13
C THR A 13 -1.01 -23.64 4.43
N LEU A 14 -0.60 -23.30 5.65
CA LEU A 14 -0.29 -21.93 6.08
C LEU A 14 0.55 -21.19 5.04
N CYS A 15 0.16 -19.96 4.69
CA CYS A 15 0.94 -19.10 3.81
C CYS A 15 2.37 -18.93 4.36
N GLY A 16 3.39 -19.14 3.52
CA GLY A 16 4.78 -19.10 3.95
C GLY A 16 5.21 -17.73 4.52
N ALA A 17 4.64 -16.63 4.01
CA ALA A 17 4.85 -15.31 4.58
C ALA A 17 4.33 -15.23 6.03
N LEU A 18 3.12 -15.74 6.28
CA LEU A 18 2.55 -15.83 7.63
C LEU A 18 3.36 -16.76 8.54
N GLY A 19 3.83 -17.89 8.01
CA GLY A 19 4.67 -18.81 8.78
C GLY A 19 5.97 -18.15 9.27
N GLY A 20 6.63 -17.38 8.41
CA GLY A 20 7.81 -16.59 8.80
C GLY A 20 7.49 -15.51 9.85
N ALA A 21 6.38 -14.81 9.69
CA ALA A 21 5.91 -13.81 10.63
C ALA A 21 5.59 -14.39 12.01
N VAL A 22 4.84 -15.48 12.05
CA VAL A 22 4.49 -16.19 13.33
C VAL A 22 5.74 -16.70 14.03
N ALA A 23 6.71 -17.22 13.27
CA ALA A 23 7.99 -17.64 13.85
C ALA A 23 8.74 -16.45 14.47
N MET A 24 8.76 -15.27 13.82
CA MET A 24 9.39 -14.07 14.38
C MET A 24 8.68 -13.59 15.63
N ILE A 25 7.35 -13.51 15.62
CA ILE A 25 6.55 -13.15 16.80
C ILE A 25 6.86 -14.10 17.97
N GLY A 26 6.89 -15.41 17.70
CA GLY A 26 7.17 -16.43 18.72
C GLY A 26 8.59 -16.38 19.29
N LEU A 27 9.56 -15.81 18.57
CA LEU A 27 10.93 -15.64 19.03
C LEU A 27 11.10 -14.47 20.00
N VAL A 28 10.29 -13.40 19.85
CA VAL A 28 10.51 -12.15 20.58
C VAL A 28 9.44 -11.85 21.63
N CYS A 29 8.31 -12.56 21.62
CA CYS A 29 7.18 -12.32 22.52
C CYS A 29 6.95 -13.49 23.47
N ALA A 30 6.41 -13.20 24.66
CA ALA A 30 5.90 -14.23 25.56
C ALA A 30 4.74 -15.02 24.93
N SER A 31 4.53 -16.26 25.37
CA SER A 31 3.58 -17.19 24.74
C SER A 31 2.14 -16.66 24.66
N ALA A 32 1.67 -15.91 25.66
CA ALA A 32 0.32 -15.33 25.64
C ALA A 32 0.20 -14.24 24.57
N ASP A 33 1.15 -13.32 24.54
CA ASP A 33 1.19 -12.18 23.62
C ASP A 33 1.41 -12.65 22.17
N SER A 34 2.31 -13.63 21.99
CA SER A 34 2.55 -14.25 20.68
C SER A 34 1.27 -14.82 20.08
N ARG A 35 0.41 -15.45 20.87
CA ARG A 35 -0.88 -15.97 20.40
C ARG A 35 -1.83 -14.85 19.99
N GLN A 36 -1.88 -13.75 20.75
CA GLN A 36 -2.74 -12.64 20.42
C GLN A 36 -2.28 -11.93 19.14
N LEU A 37 -0.99 -11.58 19.06
CA LEU A 37 -0.41 -10.94 17.87
C LEU A 37 -0.55 -11.80 16.61
N THR A 38 -0.45 -13.12 16.74
CA THR A 38 -0.71 -14.05 15.63
C THR A 38 -2.16 -13.98 15.16
N LYS A 39 -3.13 -13.92 16.09
CA LYS A 39 -4.55 -13.76 15.74
C LYS A 39 -4.81 -12.44 15.04
N ASP A 40 -4.23 -11.35 15.53
CA ASP A 40 -4.38 -10.03 14.94
C ASP A 40 -3.78 -9.97 13.53
N LEU A 41 -2.61 -10.58 13.31
CA LEU A 41 -2.00 -10.71 12.00
C LEU A 41 -2.88 -11.52 11.04
N PHE A 42 -3.44 -12.63 11.49
CA PHE A 42 -4.30 -13.48 10.66
C PHE A 42 -5.63 -12.81 10.33
N ALA A 43 -6.22 -12.10 11.28
CA ALA A 43 -7.42 -11.30 11.06
C ALA A 43 -7.18 -10.21 10.02
N TRP A 44 -6.08 -9.46 10.15
CA TRP A 44 -5.66 -8.46 9.15
C TRP A 44 -5.46 -9.09 7.76
N TYR A 45 -4.76 -10.22 7.67
CA TYR A 45 -4.52 -10.91 6.40
C TYR A 45 -5.81 -11.34 5.70
N CYS A 46 -6.80 -11.81 6.45
CA CYS A 46 -8.08 -12.28 5.94
C CYS A 46 -9.12 -11.15 5.74
N SER A 47 -8.78 -9.90 6.04
CA SER A 47 -9.66 -8.73 5.86
C SER A 47 -9.10 -7.68 4.91
N THR A 48 -7.83 -7.80 4.50
CA THR A 48 -7.14 -6.79 3.71
C THR A 48 -7.03 -7.19 2.24
N ASN A 49 -7.24 -6.25 1.33
CA ASN A 49 -6.94 -6.42 -0.09
C ASN A 49 -5.43 -6.44 -0.30
N LEU A 50 -4.90 -7.57 -0.76
CA LEU A 50 -3.46 -7.82 -0.90
C LEU A 50 -3.10 -8.25 -2.33
N PRO A 51 -1.87 -7.93 -2.80
CA PRO A 51 -0.81 -7.19 -2.12
C PRO A 51 -1.03 -5.67 -2.17
N ILE A 52 -0.63 -4.97 -1.11
CA ILE A 52 -0.56 -3.49 -1.07
C ILE A 52 0.77 -3.06 -1.71
N TYR A 53 1.87 -3.67 -1.27
CA TYR A 53 3.19 -3.40 -1.79
C TYR A 53 3.40 -4.06 -3.15
N GLN A 54 3.64 -3.25 -4.17
CA GLN A 54 3.80 -3.68 -5.55
C GLN A 54 4.97 -2.90 -6.19
N PRO A 55 6.23 -3.34 -5.97
CA PRO A 55 7.43 -2.61 -6.41
C PRO A 55 7.67 -2.65 -7.92
N GLU A 56 6.98 -3.51 -8.63
CA GLU A 56 7.01 -3.64 -10.08
C GLU A 56 5.62 -3.32 -10.65
N ALA A 57 5.47 -3.45 -11.97
CA ALA A 57 4.16 -3.26 -12.61
C ALA A 57 3.06 -3.95 -11.80
N ALA A 58 2.07 -3.17 -11.44
CA ALA A 58 1.01 -3.55 -10.52
C ALA A 58 0.40 -4.90 -10.89
N ALA A 59 0.13 -5.74 -9.89
CA ALA A 59 -0.77 -6.85 -10.11
C ALA A 59 -2.13 -6.30 -10.55
N PRO A 60 -2.76 -6.88 -11.57
CA PRO A 60 -3.98 -6.33 -12.15
C PRO A 60 -5.14 -6.30 -11.15
N VAL A 61 -5.03 -7.05 -10.05
CA VAL A 61 -6.06 -7.15 -9.01
C VAL A 61 -5.45 -7.35 -7.63
N GLN A 62 -6.13 -6.85 -6.62
CA GLN A 62 -5.93 -7.18 -5.22
C GLN A 62 -7.07 -8.09 -4.76
N THR A 63 -6.79 -8.97 -3.82
CA THR A 63 -7.81 -9.89 -3.28
C THR A 63 -7.67 -10.07 -1.78
N VAL A 64 -8.81 -10.14 -1.09
CA VAL A 64 -8.85 -10.57 0.31
C VAL A 64 -8.73 -12.09 0.36
N ALA A 65 -7.81 -12.62 1.15
CA ALA A 65 -7.62 -14.06 1.30
C ALA A 65 -8.80 -14.68 2.07
N PRO A 66 -9.40 -15.78 1.57
CA PRO A 66 -10.51 -16.43 2.27
C PRO A 66 -10.08 -17.10 3.58
N SER A 67 -8.82 -17.47 3.68
CA SER A 67 -8.21 -18.09 4.86
C SER A 67 -6.70 -17.83 4.89
N VAL A 68 -6.04 -18.27 5.94
CA VAL A 68 -4.57 -18.22 6.09
C VAL A 68 -3.83 -19.23 5.22
N ASN A 69 -4.54 -20.13 4.55
CA ASN A 69 -3.92 -21.16 3.73
C ASN A 69 -3.45 -20.59 2.39
N CYS A 70 -2.28 -21.03 1.98
CA CYS A 70 -1.68 -20.64 0.71
C CYS A 70 -2.58 -20.99 -0.47
N ILE A 71 -3.15 -22.22 -0.48
CA ILE A 71 -3.97 -22.67 -1.58
C ILE A 71 -5.21 -21.79 -1.79
N ASP A 72 -5.90 -21.41 -0.73
CA ASP A 72 -7.13 -20.61 -0.79
C ASP A 72 -6.83 -19.19 -1.28
N SER A 73 -5.80 -18.56 -0.70
CA SER A 73 -5.36 -17.23 -1.05
C SER A 73 -4.88 -17.13 -2.51
N ILE A 74 -4.07 -18.12 -2.97
CA ILE A 74 -3.51 -18.10 -4.31
C ILE A 74 -4.55 -18.42 -5.38
N THR A 75 -5.45 -19.38 -5.11
CA THR A 75 -6.51 -19.75 -6.06
C THR A 75 -7.45 -18.57 -6.30
N LYS A 76 -7.87 -17.87 -5.24
CA LYS A 76 -8.72 -16.68 -5.39
C LYS A 76 -8.04 -15.62 -6.24
N PHE A 77 -6.75 -15.35 -5.99
CA PHE A 77 -6.00 -14.39 -6.78
C PHE A 77 -5.87 -14.82 -8.25
N MET A 78 -5.49 -16.08 -8.52
CA MET A 78 -5.32 -16.58 -9.89
C MET A 78 -6.62 -16.50 -10.68
N THR A 79 -7.75 -16.84 -10.06
CA THR A 79 -9.08 -16.71 -10.68
C THR A 79 -9.40 -15.26 -10.99
N ALA A 80 -9.20 -14.33 -10.04
CA ALA A 80 -9.49 -12.92 -10.23
C ALA A 80 -8.58 -12.24 -11.27
N ALA A 81 -7.29 -12.62 -11.31
CA ALA A 81 -6.30 -12.09 -12.24
C ALA A 81 -6.32 -12.79 -13.60
N ASN A 82 -7.06 -13.88 -13.75
CA ASN A 82 -7.06 -14.76 -14.93
C ASN A 82 -5.64 -15.23 -15.33
N VAL A 83 -4.88 -15.74 -14.36
CA VAL A 83 -3.50 -16.18 -14.55
C VAL A 83 -3.30 -17.62 -14.06
N GLU A 84 -2.29 -18.30 -14.63
CA GLU A 84 -1.95 -19.66 -14.27
C GLU A 84 -0.91 -19.73 -13.13
N ARG A 85 -0.75 -20.95 -12.54
CA ARG A 85 0.16 -21.19 -11.41
C ARG A 85 1.62 -20.81 -11.69
N GLY A 86 2.08 -20.97 -12.93
CA GLY A 86 3.46 -20.67 -13.36
C GLY A 86 3.73 -19.18 -13.64
N ASP A 87 2.69 -18.38 -13.75
CA ASP A 87 2.75 -17.00 -14.20
C ASP A 87 3.63 -16.10 -13.31
N ILE A 88 4.30 -15.15 -13.95
CA ILE A 88 5.13 -14.16 -13.27
C ILE A 88 4.28 -13.23 -12.38
N ILE A 89 3.06 -12.90 -12.81
CA ILE A 89 2.12 -12.06 -12.05
C ILE A 89 1.79 -12.71 -10.71
N ARG A 90 1.53 -14.03 -10.71
CA ARG A 90 1.33 -14.78 -9.46
C ARG A 90 2.57 -14.74 -8.55
N LYS A 91 3.78 -14.86 -9.11
CA LYS A 91 5.02 -14.80 -8.34
C LYS A 91 5.24 -13.41 -7.74
N ARG A 92 5.01 -12.35 -8.51
CA ARG A 92 5.07 -10.95 -8.06
C ARG A 92 4.07 -10.68 -6.93
N ARG A 93 2.84 -11.15 -7.10
CA ARG A 93 1.82 -11.06 -6.03
C ARG A 93 2.32 -11.69 -4.72
N CYS A 94 2.93 -12.87 -4.76
CA CYS A 94 3.45 -13.50 -3.56
C CYS A 94 4.64 -12.73 -2.96
N GLY A 95 5.47 -12.11 -3.79
CA GLY A 95 6.55 -11.22 -3.33
C GLY A 95 6.01 -9.99 -2.60
N GLY A 96 5.07 -9.25 -3.20
CA GLY A 96 4.40 -8.11 -2.59
C GLY A 96 3.71 -8.48 -1.28
N LEU A 97 2.93 -9.55 -1.30
CA LEU A 97 2.29 -10.09 -0.09
C LEU A 97 3.28 -10.38 1.04
N SER A 98 4.45 -10.92 0.72
CA SER A 98 5.48 -11.18 1.74
C SER A 98 6.01 -9.89 2.34
N GLY A 99 6.17 -8.84 1.55
CA GLY A 99 6.52 -7.50 2.03
C GLY A 99 5.45 -6.92 2.96
N ASP A 100 4.18 -7.02 2.56
CA ASP A 100 3.05 -6.55 3.37
C ASP A 100 2.95 -7.26 4.72
N VAL A 101 3.08 -8.59 4.72
CA VAL A 101 3.07 -9.39 5.95
C VAL A 101 4.25 -9.04 6.85
N ALA A 102 5.45 -8.86 6.29
CA ALA A 102 6.62 -8.44 7.05
C ALA A 102 6.43 -7.06 7.69
N ARG A 103 5.94 -6.08 6.91
CA ARG A 103 5.62 -4.74 7.41
C ARG A 103 4.59 -4.81 8.54
N ARG A 104 3.48 -5.49 8.34
CA ARG A 104 2.43 -5.61 9.36
C ARG A 104 2.92 -6.29 10.63
N THR A 105 3.81 -7.28 10.49
CA THR A 105 4.44 -7.94 11.65
C THR A 105 5.26 -6.95 12.47
N VAL A 106 6.08 -6.11 11.82
CA VAL A 106 6.88 -5.08 12.49
C VAL A 106 5.98 -4.04 13.15
N GLU A 107 4.91 -3.60 12.50
CA GLU A 107 3.93 -2.67 13.08
C GLU A 107 3.31 -3.24 14.36
N LEU A 108 2.85 -4.50 14.34
CA LEU A 108 2.29 -5.18 15.50
C LEU A 108 3.30 -5.30 16.65
N LEU A 109 4.55 -5.68 16.35
CA LEU A 109 5.61 -5.80 17.34
C LEU A 109 5.99 -4.44 17.93
N ASN A 110 6.12 -3.39 17.10
CA ASN A 110 6.41 -2.05 17.58
C ASN A 110 5.32 -1.52 18.51
N ALA A 111 4.07 -1.77 18.18
CA ALA A 111 2.95 -1.39 19.04
C ALA A 111 2.95 -2.19 20.36
N HIS A 112 3.20 -3.49 20.30
CA HIS A 112 3.29 -4.35 21.47
C HIS A 112 4.39 -3.90 22.45
N PHE A 113 5.56 -3.53 21.92
CA PHE A 113 6.69 -3.05 22.73
C PHE A 113 6.64 -1.55 23.07
N GLY A 114 5.62 -0.82 22.61
CA GLY A 114 5.45 0.60 22.89
C GLY A 114 6.41 1.51 22.09
N PHE A 115 7.00 1.02 21.00
CA PHE A 115 7.89 1.80 20.14
C PHE A 115 7.14 2.69 19.15
N ALA A 116 5.93 2.32 18.79
CA ALA A 116 5.05 3.10 17.91
C ALA A 116 3.59 2.70 18.16
N GLU A 117 2.65 3.58 17.87
CA GLU A 117 1.24 3.19 17.77
C GLU A 117 1.02 2.36 16.51
N LEU A 118 0.04 1.43 16.58
CA LEU A 118 -0.41 0.74 15.36
C LEU A 118 -0.90 1.81 14.40
N PRO A 119 -0.41 1.83 13.15
CA PRO A 119 -1.05 2.62 12.13
C PRO A 119 -2.53 2.23 12.14
N VAL A 120 -3.38 3.21 12.37
CA VAL A 120 -4.82 3.03 12.15
C VAL A 120 -4.89 2.51 10.73
N ALA A 121 -5.41 1.29 10.53
CA ALA A 121 -5.61 0.79 9.19
C ALA A 121 -6.37 1.88 8.45
N SER A 122 -5.71 2.52 7.49
CA SER A 122 -6.46 3.37 6.57
C SER A 122 -7.53 2.45 6.04
N PRO A 123 -8.82 2.76 6.22
CA PRO A 123 -9.86 1.93 5.65
C PRO A 123 -9.42 1.68 4.21
N VAL A 124 -9.47 0.42 3.79
CA VAL A 124 -9.45 0.06 2.37
C VAL A 124 -10.25 1.17 1.72
N ALA A 125 -9.65 1.86 0.73
CA ALA A 125 -10.32 2.96 0.08
C ALA A 125 -11.77 2.53 -0.14
N GLU A 126 -12.65 2.90 0.77
CA GLU A 126 -14.04 3.11 0.44
C GLU A 126 -13.91 3.95 -0.81
N GLU A 127 -14.63 3.65 -1.86
CA GLU A 127 -14.86 4.62 -2.90
C GLU A 127 -15.21 5.89 -2.14
N GLU A 128 -14.20 6.74 -1.93
CA GLU A 128 -14.42 8.01 -1.28
C GLU A 128 -15.50 8.64 -2.14
N THR A 129 -16.69 8.76 -1.59
CA THR A 129 -17.74 9.53 -2.23
C THR A 129 -17.19 10.93 -2.29
N LEU A 130 -16.52 11.23 -3.41
CA LEU A 130 -15.92 12.53 -3.67
C LEU A 130 -17.01 13.58 -3.54
N ALA A 131 -16.74 14.60 -2.76
CA ALA A 131 -17.60 15.77 -2.79
C ALA A 131 -17.62 16.34 -4.23
N PRO A 132 -18.66 17.04 -4.63
CA PRO A 132 -18.79 17.57 -6.01
C PRO A 132 -17.62 18.45 -6.47
N ASN A 133 -16.81 18.91 -5.52
CA ASN A 133 -15.63 19.75 -5.74
C ASN A 133 -14.30 19.02 -5.47
N GLU A 134 -14.31 17.71 -5.34
CA GLU A 134 -13.11 16.90 -5.12
C GLU A 134 -12.80 16.05 -6.36
N TYR A 135 -11.54 16.01 -6.74
CA TYR A 135 -11.07 15.31 -7.94
C TYR A 135 -9.83 14.48 -7.61
N ILE A 136 -9.83 13.21 -8.02
CA ILE A 136 -8.66 12.34 -7.86
C ILE A 136 -7.81 12.41 -9.15
N GLY A 137 -6.51 12.62 -8.97
CA GLY A 137 -5.52 12.52 -10.01
C GLY A 137 -4.45 11.49 -9.71
N GLU A 138 -3.91 10.90 -10.75
CA GLU A 138 -2.89 9.86 -10.68
C GLU A 138 -1.70 10.18 -11.58
N ALA A 139 -0.50 9.83 -11.12
CA ALA A 139 0.71 9.89 -11.93
C ALA A 139 1.73 8.84 -11.48
N GLU A 140 2.61 8.44 -12.39
CA GLU A 140 3.71 7.54 -12.06
C GLU A 140 4.80 8.29 -11.32
N SER A 141 5.26 7.71 -10.18
CA SER A 141 6.39 8.15 -9.39
C SER A 141 7.47 7.07 -9.33
N PHE A 142 8.56 7.32 -8.62
CA PHE A 142 9.67 6.36 -8.51
C PHE A 142 9.23 5.02 -7.89
N GLY A 143 8.33 5.05 -6.91
CA GLY A 143 7.83 3.87 -6.20
C GLY A 143 6.52 3.30 -6.73
N GLY A 144 6.03 3.76 -7.89
CA GLY A 144 4.74 3.35 -8.47
C GLY A 144 3.74 4.50 -8.54
N THR A 145 2.45 4.18 -8.71
CA THR A 145 1.41 5.18 -8.90
C THR A 145 1.18 6.03 -7.65
N LEU A 146 1.34 7.33 -7.80
CA LEU A 146 0.96 8.36 -6.84
C LEU A 146 -0.50 8.76 -7.09
N LYS A 147 -1.30 8.81 -6.04
CA LYS A 147 -2.67 9.34 -6.09
C LYS A 147 -2.81 10.57 -5.23
N VAL A 148 -3.44 11.59 -5.76
CA VAL A 148 -3.76 12.81 -5.05
C VAL A 148 -5.24 13.12 -5.12
N LYS A 149 -5.76 13.77 -4.09
CA LYS A 149 -7.10 14.37 -4.09
C LYS A 149 -6.95 15.89 -4.08
N VAL A 150 -7.53 16.53 -5.07
CA VAL A 150 -7.59 17.98 -5.20
C VAL A 150 -8.98 18.45 -4.85
N THR A 151 -9.10 19.33 -3.86
CA THR A 151 -10.35 20.01 -3.50
C THR A 151 -10.35 21.41 -4.09
N MET A 152 -11.40 21.72 -4.84
CA MET A 152 -11.59 23.02 -5.48
C MET A 152 -12.52 23.90 -4.66
N ASP A 153 -12.25 25.20 -4.61
CA ASP A 153 -13.17 26.24 -4.12
C ASP A 153 -13.44 27.23 -5.28
N GLY A 154 -14.54 26.98 -5.99
CA GLY A 154 -14.78 27.61 -7.28
C GLY A 154 -13.69 27.22 -8.28
N ASP A 155 -13.00 28.20 -8.85
CA ASP A 155 -11.92 28.00 -9.81
C ASP A 155 -10.52 27.89 -9.15
N LYS A 156 -10.44 27.85 -7.81
CA LYS A 156 -9.17 27.79 -7.08
C LYS A 156 -8.92 26.44 -6.46
N ILE A 157 -7.67 26.04 -6.43
CA ILE A 157 -7.20 24.87 -5.67
C ILE A 157 -7.18 25.25 -4.20
N ALA A 158 -8.10 24.68 -3.41
CA ALA A 158 -8.20 24.94 -1.98
C ALA A 158 -7.31 23.97 -1.16
N LYS A 159 -7.22 22.71 -1.60
CA LYS A 159 -6.47 21.68 -0.87
C LYS A 159 -5.94 20.60 -1.81
N ILE A 160 -4.79 20.03 -1.46
CA ILE A 160 -4.23 18.84 -2.11
C ILE A 160 -3.85 17.84 -1.02
N ASP A 161 -4.48 16.69 -1.04
CA ASP A 161 -4.19 15.56 -0.17
C ASP A 161 -3.47 14.45 -0.95
N ILE A 162 -2.38 13.93 -0.40
CA ILE A 162 -1.72 12.74 -0.96
C ILE A 162 -2.43 11.51 -0.42
N LEU A 163 -3.12 10.77 -1.27
CA LEU A 163 -3.89 9.58 -0.87
C LEU A 163 -3.01 8.34 -0.75
N SER A 164 -2.11 8.14 -1.71
CA SER A 164 -1.19 7.01 -1.69
C SER A 164 0.04 7.27 -2.56
N HIS A 165 1.15 6.70 -2.16
CA HIS A 165 2.41 6.67 -2.93
C HIS A 165 3.26 5.46 -2.54
N GLY A 166 4.14 5.03 -3.43
CA GLY A 166 5.12 3.97 -3.17
C GLY A 166 6.55 4.45 -3.00
N ASP A 167 6.78 5.78 -3.00
CA ASP A 167 8.13 6.36 -2.95
C ASP A 167 8.84 6.07 -1.63
N THR A 168 10.18 6.03 -1.69
CA THR A 168 11.03 5.70 -0.54
C THR A 168 10.95 6.80 0.53
N ALA A 169 10.51 6.43 1.73
CA ALA A 169 10.48 7.32 2.87
C ALA A 169 11.86 7.93 3.17
N GLY A 170 11.89 9.21 3.53
CA GLY A 170 13.12 9.97 3.77
C GLY A 170 13.69 10.66 2.51
N VAL A 171 13.45 10.14 1.31
CA VAL A 171 13.85 10.78 0.05
C VAL A 171 12.72 11.64 -0.51
N CYS A 172 11.51 11.11 -0.49
CA CYS A 172 10.32 11.78 -1.03
C CYS A 172 9.71 12.83 -0.10
N ASN A 173 9.98 12.78 1.21
CA ASN A 173 9.30 13.62 2.21
C ASN A 173 9.34 15.11 1.86
N ALA A 174 10.51 15.61 1.45
CA ALA A 174 10.67 17.02 1.08
C ALA A 174 9.70 17.45 -0.05
N ALA A 175 9.38 16.56 -0.99
CA ALA A 175 8.42 16.85 -2.05
C ALA A 175 6.98 16.86 -1.49
N TYR A 176 6.62 15.87 -0.70
CA TYR A 176 5.26 15.75 -0.16
C TYR A 176 4.91 16.84 0.85
N ASP A 177 5.91 17.31 1.61
CA ASP A 177 5.74 18.38 2.59
C ASP A 177 5.66 19.78 1.95
N THR A 178 6.26 19.98 0.77
CA THR A 178 6.42 21.34 0.23
C THR A 178 5.70 21.59 -1.09
N VAL A 179 5.65 20.62 -2.02
CA VAL A 179 5.12 20.84 -3.37
C VAL A 179 3.62 21.08 -3.38
N PRO A 180 2.76 20.37 -2.60
CA PRO A 180 1.33 20.68 -2.54
C PRO A 180 1.06 22.12 -2.10
N GLY A 181 1.76 22.60 -1.09
CA GLY A 181 1.64 23.99 -0.61
C GLY A 181 2.00 25.01 -1.68
N LYS A 182 3.11 24.79 -2.41
CA LYS A 182 3.53 25.67 -3.52
C LYS A 182 2.50 25.71 -4.64
N ILE A 183 1.91 24.59 -5.01
CA ILE A 183 0.87 24.52 -6.04
C ILE A 183 -0.37 25.31 -5.62
N ILE A 184 -0.80 25.17 -4.36
CA ILE A 184 -1.94 25.92 -3.81
C ILE A 184 -1.63 27.43 -3.80
N GLU A 185 -0.44 27.83 -3.36
CA GLU A 185 -0.03 29.24 -3.32
C GLU A 185 0.07 29.85 -4.72
N ALA A 186 0.69 29.13 -5.65
CA ALA A 186 0.85 29.57 -7.05
C ALA A 186 -0.42 29.42 -7.88
N GLN A 187 -1.40 28.64 -7.44
CA GLN A 187 -2.57 28.24 -8.24
C GLN A 187 -2.18 27.63 -9.60
N SER A 188 -1.06 26.89 -9.63
CA SER A 188 -0.45 26.35 -10.83
C SER A 188 0.38 25.11 -10.50
N THR A 189 0.37 24.13 -11.41
CA THR A 189 1.25 22.95 -11.31
C THR A 189 2.69 23.23 -11.72
N ASN A 190 2.96 24.38 -12.34
CA ASN A 190 4.31 24.78 -12.74
C ASN A 190 5.04 25.46 -11.58
N VAL A 191 5.53 24.65 -10.65
CA VAL A 191 6.29 25.09 -9.47
C VAL A 191 7.65 24.41 -9.40
N ASP A 192 8.57 24.99 -8.59
CA ASP A 192 9.90 24.41 -8.40
C ASP A 192 9.84 23.09 -7.62
N ALA A 193 10.56 22.10 -8.14
CA ALA A 193 10.73 20.82 -7.46
C ALA A 193 11.45 20.97 -6.12
N ALA A 194 11.13 20.11 -5.16
CA ALA A 194 11.86 20.04 -3.91
C ALA A 194 13.27 19.48 -4.14
N THR A 195 14.25 20.06 -3.45
CA THR A 195 15.65 19.63 -3.52
C THR A 195 15.79 18.16 -3.12
N ASN A 196 16.53 17.40 -3.91
CA ASN A 196 16.75 15.96 -3.76
C ASN A 196 15.52 15.06 -3.93
N ALA A 197 14.35 15.60 -4.29
CA ALA A 197 13.10 14.84 -4.50
C ALA A 197 12.43 15.19 -5.84
N THR A 198 13.21 15.38 -6.91
CA THR A 198 12.73 15.87 -8.20
C THR A 198 11.70 14.92 -8.84
N ILE A 199 11.88 13.61 -8.76
CA ILE A 199 10.97 12.62 -9.35
C ILE A 199 9.61 12.69 -8.65
N SER A 200 9.58 12.61 -7.33
CA SER A 200 8.36 12.71 -6.53
C SER A 200 7.67 14.07 -6.71
N SER A 201 8.45 15.16 -6.82
CA SER A 201 7.89 16.50 -7.11
C SER A 201 7.16 16.55 -8.45
N LYS A 202 7.79 16.03 -9.51
CA LYS A 202 7.17 15.97 -10.84
C LYS A 202 5.94 15.07 -10.87
N ALA A 203 5.95 13.96 -10.13
CA ALA A 203 4.81 13.07 -10.00
C ALA A 203 3.62 13.78 -9.30
N ILE A 204 3.88 14.56 -8.24
CA ILE A 204 2.84 15.35 -7.58
C ILE A 204 2.23 16.37 -8.54
N MET A 205 3.07 17.12 -9.27
CA MET A 205 2.61 18.11 -10.24
C MET A 205 1.72 17.45 -11.33
N ALA A 206 2.17 16.32 -11.90
CA ALA A 206 1.44 15.59 -12.91
C ALA A 206 0.13 14.99 -12.40
N ALA A 207 0.11 14.45 -11.17
CA ALA A 207 -1.11 13.93 -10.57
C ALA A 207 -2.13 15.05 -10.29
N VAL A 208 -1.69 16.22 -9.84
CA VAL A 208 -2.57 17.39 -9.68
C VAL A 208 -3.09 17.86 -11.04
N GLU A 209 -2.27 17.87 -12.08
CA GLU A 209 -2.69 18.23 -13.44
C GLU A 209 -3.74 17.24 -13.98
N ASP A 210 -3.56 15.94 -13.75
CA ASP A 210 -4.57 14.93 -14.08
C ASP A 210 -5.89 15.17 -13.34
N ALA A 211 -5.85 15.48 -12.04
CA ALA A 211 -7.06 15.83 -11.28
C ALA A 211 -7.76 17.07 -11.83
N LEU A 212 -7.01 18.14 -12.13
CA LEU A 212 -7.55 19.38 -12.69
C LEU A 212 -8.16 19.19 -14.07
N SER A 213 -7.65 18.26 -14.88
CA SER A 213 -8.22 17.92 -16.20
C SER A 213 -9.64 17.36 -16.13
N LYS A 214 -10.08 16.93 -14.94
CA LYS A 214 -11.40 16.34 -14.66
C LYS A 214 -12.39 17.37 -14.10
N VAL A 215 -11.93 18.59 -13.81
CA VAL A 215 -12.79 19.68 -13.35
C VAL A 215 -13.72 20.10 -14.47
N GLY A 216 -15.03 20.08 -14.23
CA GLY A 216 -16.04 20.55 -15.19
C GLY A 216 -16.44 19.54 -16.27
N LYS A 217 -16.08 18.26 -16.09
CA LYS A 217 -16.55 17.16 -16.98
C LYS A 217 -17.71 16.41 -16.36
#